data_689da109fad9afc6e6e202ba9f3a90d7
#
_entry.id   689da109fad9afc6e6e202ba9f3a90d7
#
_cell.length_a   1.000
_cell.length_b   1.000
_cell.length_c   1.000
_cell.angle_alpha   90.00
_cell.angle_beta   90.00
_cell.angle_gamma   90.00
#
_symmetry.space_group_name_H-M   'P 1'
#
loop_
_entity.id
_entity.type
_entity.pdbx_description
1 polymer ?
#
loop_
_entity_poly.entity_id
_entity_poly.type
_entity_poly.pdbx_seq_one_letter_code
_entity_poly.pdbx_strand_id
1 'polypeptide(L)'
;SSYLFLALFGIAVVITMMTSMMETLPKERRKHESVAKSYKFVLSDKRFQGFLLVLVATFAGVAVFEAAAGVLLGGVLGLPATTVSLLFVLPIPGYLVGAGLSSYIAQRRSERRALNVGLVAILVGSAVVLIPGLFGLTTALTLIGGATIYFLGAGILFPAATTGALSPFPY
;
A
#
# COMPACT_ATOMS: atom_id res chain seq x y z
N SER A 1 27.71 -4.92 -3.41
CA SER A 1 26.94 -4.24 -2.38
C SER A 1 25.48 -4.15 -2.82
N SER A 2 24.54 -4.27 -1.87
CA SER A 2 23.10 -4.32 -2.12
C SER A 2 22.59 -3.09 -2.89
N TYR A 3 23.17 -1.92 -2.64
CA TYR A 3 22.78 -0.67 -3.33
C TYR A 3 23.12 -0.69 -4.83
N LEU A 4 24.25 -1.31 -5.21
CA LEU A 4 24.63 -1.44 -6.61
C LEU A 4 23.70 -2.40 -7.36
N PHE A 5 23.28 -3.47 -6.70
CA PHE A 5 22.27 -4.39 -7.23
C PHE A 5 20.93 -3.68 -7.47
N LEU A 6 20.45 -2.91 -6.47
CA LEU A 6 19.21 -2.14 -6.60
C LEU A 6 19.29 -1.10 -7.71
N ALA A 7 20.43 -0.41 -7.86
CA ALA A 7 20.63 0.56 -8.92
C ALA A 7 20.61 -0.10 -10.32
N LEU A 8 21.32 -1.21 -10.50
CA LEU A 8 21.32 -1.97 -11.75
C LEU A 8 19.95 -2.53 -12.09
N PHE A 9 19.24 -3.05 -11.09
CA PHE A 9 17.87 -3.54 -11.26
C PHE A 9 16.92 -2.42 -11.67
N GLY A 10 17.01 -1.24 -11.02
CA GLY A 10 16.22 -0.07 -11.39
C GLY A 10 16.49 0.39 -12.83
N ILE A 11 17.74 0.44 -13.24
CA ILE A 11 18.12 0.77 -14.63
C ILE A 11 17.54 -0.25 -15.61
N ALA A 12 17.65 -1.55 -15.32
CA ALA A 12 17.09 -2.60 -16.16
C ALA A 12 15.57 -2.49 -16.31
N VAL A 13 14.85 -2.17 -15.23
CA VAL A 13 13.40 -1.93 -15.27
C VAL A 13 13.07 -0.73 -16.16
N VAL A 14 13.78 0.41 -16.01
CA VAL A 14 13.58 1.60 -16.85
C VAL A 14 13.83 1.29 -18.32
N ILE A 15 14.93 0.60 -18.66
CA ILE A 15 15.23 0.21 -20.04
C ILE A 15 14.11 -0.68 -20.60
N THR A 16 13.66 -1.69 -19.82
CA THR A 16 12.58 -2.58 -20.23
C THR A 16 11.29 -1.82 -20.48
N MET A 17 10.94 -0.88 -19.62
CA MET A 17 9.75 -0.03 -19.80
C MET A 17 9.87 0.82 -21.08
N MET A 18 11.01 1.46 -21.32
CA MET A 18 11.20 2.30 -22.49
C MET A 18 11.19 1.52 -23.81
N THR A 19 11.63 0.25 -23.80
CA THR A 19 11.69 -0.59 -25.01
C THR A 19 10.43 -1.40 -25.25
N SER A 20 9.74 -1.82 -24.19
CA SER A 20 8.61 -2.77 -24.30
C SER A 20 7.24 -2.11 -24.14
N MET A 21 7.14 -0.93 -23.51
CA MET A 21 5.87 -0.23 -23.40
C MET A 21 5.59 0.61 -24.65
N MET A 22 4.60 0.17 -25.41
CA MET A 22 4.07 0.98 -26.51
C MET A 22 3.29 2.16 -25.92
N GLU A 23 3.52 3.35 -26.48
CA GLU A 23 2.76 4.54 -26.17
C GLU A 23 1.27 4.31 -26.48
N THR A 24 0.44 4.23 -25.47
CA THR A 24 -1.00 3.94 -25.63
C THR A 24 -1.84 5.20 -25.88
N LEU A 25 -1.27 6.40 -25.64
CA LEU A 25 -1.99 7.65 -25.89
C LEU A 25 -1.80 8.13 -27.33
N PRO A 26 -2.84 8.16 -28.18
CA PRO A 26 -2.79 8.68 -29.53
C PRO A 26 -2.28 10.13 -29.55
N LYS A 27 -1.38 10.45 -30.50
CA LYS A 27 -0.77 11.80 -30.62
C LYS A 27 -1.82 12.92 -30.69
N GLU A 28 -2.97 12.64 -31.30
CA GLU A 28 -4.08 13.57 -31.46
C GLU A 28 -4.80 13.93 -30.15
N ARG A 29 -4.70 13.07 -29.12
CA ARG A 29 -5.29 13.31 -27.80
C ARG A 29 -4.31 13.92 -26.79
N ARG A 30 -3.07 14.13 -27.18
CA ARG A 30 -2.06 14.80 -26.32
C ARG A 30 -2.38 16.30 -26.26
N LYS A 31 -3.15 16.70 -25.28
CA LYS A 31 -3.36 18.10 -24.97
C LYS A 31 -2.05 18.67 -24.42
N HIS A 32 -1.52 19.72 -25.07
CA HIS A 32 -0.39 20.51 -24.55
C HIS A 32 -0.86 21.45 -23.42
N GLU A 33 -1.56 20.92 -22.43
CA GLU A 33 -1.85 21.68 -21.22
C GLU A 33 -0.62 21.68 -20.31
N SER A 34 -0.38 22.81 -19.64
CA SER A 34 0.70 22.90 -18.66
C SER A 34 0.49 21.84 -17.58
N VAL A 35 1.49 20.99 -17.37
CA VAL A 35 1.49 19.92 -16.38
C VAL A 35 1.07 20.47 -14.99
N ALA A 36 1.57 21.65 -14.61
CA ALA A 36 1.21 22.31 -13.36
C ALA A 36 -0.29 22.64 -13.27
N LYS A 37 -0.93 23.01 -14.39
CA LYS A 37 -2.37 23.33 -14.41
C LYS A 37 -3.22 22.08 -14.25
N SER A 38 -2.83 20.97 -14.90
CA SER A 38 -3.50 19.67 -14.76
C SER A 38 -3.36 19.12 -13.34
N TYR A 39 -2.16 19.19 -12.74
CA TYR A 39 -1.98 18.80 -11.33
C TYR A 39 -2.80 19.65 -10.37
N LYS A 40 -2.83 20.97 -10.55
CA LYS A 40 -3.65 21.87 -9.72
C LYS A 40 -5.13 21.53 -9.82
N PHE A 41 -5.63 21.21 -11.01
CA PHE A 41 -7.02 20.79 -11.23
C PHE A 41 -7.36 19.52 -10.48
N VAL A 42 -6.56 18.45 -10.63
CA VAL A 42 -6.76 17.16 -9.97
C VAL A 42 -6.64 17.29 -8.45
N LEU A 43 -5.61 17.99 -7.95
CA LEU A 43 -5.38 18.21 -6.53
C LEU A 43 -6.43 19.11 -5.86
N SER A 44 -7.19 19.90 -6.63
CA SER A 44 -8.28 20.73 -6.10
C SER A 44 -9.59 19.97 -5.94
N ASP A 45 -9.70 18.76 -6.52
CA ASP A 45 -10.91 17.93 -6.39
C ASP A 45 -10.98 17.29 -5.01
N LYS A 46 -12.07 17.56 -4.26
CA LYS A 46 -12.27 17.06 -2.89
C LYS A 46 -12.35 15.53 -2.82
N ARG A 47 -12.87 14.91 -3.87
CA ARG A 47 -12.98 13.44 -3.94
C ARG A 47 -11.60 12.83 -4.11
N PHE A 48 -10.79 13.39 -5.01
CA PHE A 48 -9.40 12.98 -5.17
C PHE A 48 -8.61 13.15 -3.88
N GLN A 49 -8.75 14.29 -3.20
CA GLN A 49 -8.09 14.54 -1.90
C GLN A 49 -8.47 13.49 -0.84
N GLY A 50 -9.76 13.09 -0.80
CA GLY A 50 -10.22 12.05 0.12
C GLY A 50 -9.54 10.69 -0.13
N PHE A 51 -9.47 10.26 -1.39
CA PHE A 51 -8.76 9.03 -1.75
C PHE A 51 -7.26 9.11 -1.51
N LEU A 52 -6.65 10.25 -1.83
CA LEU A 52 -5.24 10.48 -1.57
C LEU A 52 -4.92 10.40 -0.07
N LEU A 53 -5.76 10.99 0.78
CA LEU A 53 -5.60 10.93 2.23
C LEU A 53 -5.67 9.48 2.74
N VAL A 54 -6.63 8.70 2.24
CA VAL A 54 -6.75 7.26 2.59
C VAL A 54 -5.48 6.50 2.20
N LEU A 55 -4.95 6.73 0.99
CA LEU A 55 -3.71 6.10 0.53
C LEU A 55 -2.51 6.50 1.39
N VAL A 56 -2.33 7.79 1.62
CA VAL A 56 -1.22 8.31 2.44
C VAL A 56 -1.29 7.76 3.85
N ALA A 57 -2.46 7.78 4.50
CA ALA A 57 -2.63 7.23 5.85
C ALA A 57 -2.36 5.71 5.90
N THR A 58 -2.81 4.97 4.89
CA THR A 58 -2.57 3.52 4.79
C THR A 58 -1.07 3.22 4.68
N PHE A 59 -0.36 3.89 3.78
CA PHE A 59 1.09 3.66 3.61
C PHE A 59 1.92 4.23 4.77
N ALA A 60 1.47 5.30 5.42
CA ALA A 60 2.10 5.77 6.64
C ALA A 60 2.08 4.68 7.73
N GLY A 61 0.97 3.95 7.89
CA GLY A 61 0.90 2.82 8.82
C GLY A 61 1.83 1.66 8.45
N VAL A 62 1.99 1.35 7.16
CA VAL A 62 3.00 0.38 6.68
C VAL A 62 4.40 0.84 7.07
N ALA A 63 4.74 2.10 6.78
CA ALA A 63 6.06 2.66 7.10
C ALA A 63 6.34 2.66 8.61
N VAL A 64 5.35 2.97 9.44
CA VAL A 64 5.48 2.88 10.91
C VAL A 64 5.76 1.45 11.34
N PHE A 65 5.06 0.45 10.78
CA PHE A 65 5.35 -0.95 11.05
C PHE A 65 6.79 -1.30 10.66
N GLU A 66 7.22 -0.97 9.45
CA GLU A 66 8.58 -1.27 8.97
C GLU A 66 9.66 -0.62 9.83
N ALA A 67 9.44 0.62 10.27
CA ALA A 67 10.37 1.33 11.13
C ALA A 67 10.43 0.77 12.56
N ALA A 68 9.29 0.38 13.13
CA ALA A 68 9.19 -0.01 14.54
C ALA A 68 9.37 -1.52 14.78
N ALA A 69 8.96 -2.37 13.83
CA ALA A 69 8.93 -3.83 14.04
C ALA A 69 10.31 -4.42 14.34
N GLY A 70 11.35 -3.92 13.68
CA GLY A 70 12.73 -4.37 13.95
C GLY A 70 13.18 -4.10 15.39
N VAL A 71 12.85 -2.92 15.91
CA VAL A 71 13.16 -2.52 17.29
C VAL A 71 12.32 -3.33 18.27
N LEU A 72 11.03 -3.53 17.99
CA LEU A 72 10.13 -4.29 18.86
C LEU A 72 10.49 -5.79 18.89
N LEU A 73 10.70 -6.40 17.75
CA LEU A 73 11.00 -7.84 17.66
C LEU A 73 12.41 -8.16 18.16
N GLY A 74 13.42 -7.39 17.74
CA GLY A 74 14.80 -7.64 18.11
C GLY A 74 15.18 -7.02 19.44
N GLY A 75 14.83 -5.75 19.70
CA GLY A 75 15.22 -5.01 20.88
C GLY A 75 14.38 -5.33 22.12
N VAL A 76 13.04 -5.35 21.97
CA VAL A 76 12.14 -5.56 23.13
C VAL A 76 11.87 -7.04 23.37
N LEU A 77 11.59 -7.80 22.31
CA LEU A 77 11.29 -9.24 22.42
C LEU A 77 12.53 -10.13 22.37
N GLY A 78 13.72 -9.55 22.12
CA GLY A 78 15.00 -10.28 22.15
C GLY A 78 15.16 -11.34 21.06
N LEU A 79 14.41 -11.25 19.95
CA LEU A 79 14.46 -12.25 18.89
C LEU A 79 15.75 -12.12 18.06
N PRO A 80 16.38 -13.24 17.65
CA PRO A 80 17.55 -13.20 16.79
C PRO A 80 17.24 -12.58 15.42
N ALA A 81 18.22 -11.89 14.82
CA ALA A 81 18.08 -11.16 13.57
C ALA A 81 17.51 -12.00 12.41
N THR A 82 17.89 -13.28 12.34
CA THR A 82 17.36 -14.23 11.35
C THR A 82 15.87 -14.45 11.49
N THR A 83 15.37 -14.61 12.72
CA THR A 83 13.94 -14.76 13.01
C THR A 83 13.19 -13.47 12.68
N VAL A 84 13.74 -12.31 13.08
CA VAL A 84 13.16 -11.00 12.75
C VAL A 84 13.00 -10.84 11.23
N SER A 85 14.04 -11.15 10.45
CA SER A 85 14.01 -11.07 8.99
C SER A 85 12.92 -11.96 8.36
N LEU A 86 12.73 -13.17 8.87
CA LEU A 86 11.67 -14.07 8.40
C LEU A 86 10.28 -13.54 8.76
N LEU A 87 10.11 -12.98 9.95
CA LEU A 87 8.84 -12.40 10.40
C LEU A 87 8.42 -11.19 9.57
N PHE A 88 9.37 -10.40 9.04
CA PHE A 88 9.08 -9.28 8.15
C PHE A 88 8.46 -9.68 6.81
N VAL A 89 8.69 -10.92 6.37
CA VAL A 89 8.11 -11.42 5.10
C VAL A 89 6.64 -11.81 5.25
N LEU A 90 6.21 -12.22 6.46
CA LEU A 90 4.87 -12.76 6.68
C LEU A 90 3.69 -11.81 6.35
N PRO A 91 3.76 -10.49 6.54
CA PRO A 91 2.69 -9.59 6.13
C PRO A 91 2.51 -9.46 4.61
N ILE A 92 3.55 -9.72 3.79
CA ILE A 92 3.52 -9.54 2.34
C ILE A 92 2.45 -10.40 1.65
N PRO A 93 2.31 -11.71 1.94
CA PRO A 93 1.20 -12.52 1.43
C PRO A 93 -0.18 -11.92 1.74
N GLY A 94 -0.34 -11.31 2.91
CA GLY A 94 -1.58 -10.61 3.28
C GLY A 94 -1.93 -9.51 2.28
N TYR A 95 -0.94 -8.69 1.91
CA TYR A 95 -1.12 -7.63 0.90
C TYR A 95 -1.51 -8.20 -0.48
N LEU A 96 -0.86 -9.26 -0.94
CA LEU A 96 -1.15 -9.89 -2.23
C LEU A 96 -2.57 -10.48 -2.27
N VAL A 97 -2.97 -11.17 -1.21
CA VAL A 97 -4.35 -11.69 -1.05
C VAL A 97 -5.34 -10.54 -1.04
N GLY A 98 -5.03 -9.45 -0.32
CA GLY A 98 -5.85 -8.24 -0.29
C GLY A 98 -6.06 -7.63 -1.67
N ALA A 99 -5.01 -7.51 -2.47
CA ALA A 99 -5.11 -6.98 -3.84
C ALA A 99 -6.01 -7.86 -4.74
N GLY A 100 -5.89 -9.18 -4.63
CA GLY A 100 -6.79 -10.11 -5.31
C GLY A 100 -8.25 -9.98 -4.87
N LEU A 101 -8.48 -9.87 -3.55
CA LEU A 101 -9.82 -9.65 -2.99
C LEU A 101 -10.42 -8.32 -3.43
N SER A 102 -9.62 -7.26 -3.54
CA SER A 102 -10.08 -5.96 -4.03
C SER A 102 -10.73 -6.07 -5.41
N SER A 103 -10.02 -6.71 -6.35
CA SER A 103 -10.52 -6.93 -7.70
C SER A 103 -11.79 -7.78 -7.72
N TYR A 104 -11.84 -8.85 -6.92
CA TYR A 104 -13.00 -9.73 -6.82
C TYR A 104 -14.23 -8.99 -6.25
N ILE A 105 -14.06 -8.21 -5.18
CA ILE A 105 -15.15 -7.46 -4.54
C ILE A 105 -15.64 -6.33 -5.48
N ALA A 106 -14.74 -5.60 -6.12
CA ALA A 106 -15.08 -4.53 -7.03
C ALA A 106 -15.89 -5.01 -8.22
N GLN A 107 -15.54 -6.15 -8.81
CA GLN A 107 -16.25 -6.74 -9.94
C GLN A 107 -17.64 -7.27 -9.57
N ARG A 108 -17.77 -7.90 -8.40
CA ARG A 108 -19.03 -8.56 -8.01
C ARG A 108 -20.00 -7.68 -7.22
N ARG A 109 -19.50 -6.63 -6.59
CA ARG A 109 -20.31 -5.82 -5.66
C ARG A 109 -20.22 -4.33 -5.98
N SER A 110 -19.16 -3.68 -5.55
CA SER A 110 -18.85 -2.28 -5.87
C SER A 110 -17.49 -1.90 -5.29
N GLU A 111 -16.87 -0.91 -5.89
CA GLU A 111 -15.64 -0.28 -5.41
C GLU A 111 -15.79 0.24 -3.95
N ARG A 112 -16.93 0.86 -3.63
CA ARG A 112 -17.23 1.37 -2.28
C ARG A 112 -17.23 0.26 -1.22
N ARG A 113 -17.67 -0.96 -1.57
CA ARG A 113 -17.59 -2.11 -0.67
C ARG A 113 -16.17 -2.59 -0.47
N ALA A 114 -15.35 -2.61 -1.51
CA ALA A 114 -13.93 -2.93 -1.39
C ALA A 114 -13.23 -1.95 -0.44
N LEU A 115 -13.46 -0.64 -0.60
CA LEU A 115 -12.94 0.39 0.30
C LEU A 115 -13.35 0.14 1.77
N ASN A 116 -14.64 -0.11 2.03
CA ASN A 116 -15.12 -0.36 3.38
C ASN A 116 -14.51 -1.62 4.01
N VAL A 117 -14.40 -2.71 3.24
CA VAL A 117 -13.76 -3.95 3.72
C VAL A 117 -12.28 -3.72 4.03
N GLY A 118 -11.57 -3.01 3.17
CA GLY A 118 -10.18 -2.66 3.40
C GLY A 118 -9.99 -1.78 4.64
N LEU A 119 -10.83 -0.76 4.85
CA LEU A 119 -10.80 0.09 6.04
C LEU A 119 -11.06 -0.71 7.32
N VAL A 120 -12.07 -1.60 7.32
CA VAL A 120 -12.35 -2.47 8.46
C VAL A 120 -11.16 -3.38 8.76
N ALA A 121 -10.54 -3.97 7.75
CA ALA A 121 -9.35 -4.80 7.92
C ALA A 121 -8.18 -4.02 8.54
N ILE A 122 -7.94 -2.78 8.07
CA ILE A 122 -6.91 -1.89 8.67
C ILE A 122 -7.22 -1.60 10.13
N LEU A 123 -8.47 -1.25 10.47
CA LEU A 123 -8.88 -0.96 11.84
C LEU A 123 -8.69 -2.19 12.75
N VAL A 124 -9.09 -3.37 12.28
CA VAL A 124 -8.91 -4.62 13.03
C VAL A 124 -7.44 -4.94 13.22
N GLY A 125 -6.62 -4.87 12.16
CA GLY A 125 -5.18 -5.10 12.23
C GLY A 125 -4.50 -4.13 13.20
N SER A 126 -4.86 -2.85 13.14
CA SER A 126 -4.35 -1.82 14.08
C SER A 126 -4.76 -2.12 15.52
N ALA A 127 -6.00 -2.54 15.76
CA ALA A 127 -6.48 -2.88 17.10
C ALA A 127 -5.75 -4.09 17.68
N VAL A 128 -5.48 -5.11 16.86
CA VAL A 128 -4.73 -6.32 17.26
C VAL A 128 -3.31 -5.98 17.70
N VAL A 129 -2.68 -4.95 17.13
CA VAL A 129 -1.36 -4.46 17.56
C VAL A 129 -1.48 -3.54 18.76
N LEU A 130 -2.40 -2.58 18.71
CA LEU A 130 -2.53 -1.50 19.69
C LEU A 130 -2.97 -2.02 21.06
N ILE A 131 -4.02 -2.85 21.11
CA ILE A 131 -4.63 -3.27 22.39
C ILE A 131 -3.62 -4.02 23.27
N PRO A 132 -2.92 -5.07 22.79
CA PRO A 132 -1.88 -5.71 23.61
C PRO A 132 -0.73 -4.75 23.94
N GLY A 133 -0.38 -3.84 23.02
CA GLY A 133 0.67 -2.84 23.24
C GLY A 133 0.39 -1.92 24.44
N LEU A 134 -0.85 -1.48 24.59
CA LEU A 134 -1.27 -0.62 25.72
C LEU A 134 -1.15 -1.32 27.09
N PHE A 135 -1.28 -2.63 27.13
CA PHE A 135 -1.18 -3.42 28.37
C PHE A 135 0.19 -4.07 28.55
N GLY A 136 1.18 -3.76 27.74
CA GLY A 136 2.50 -4.37 27.81
C GLY A 136 2.55 -5.86 27.44
N LEU A 137 1.50 -6.36 26.76
CA LEU A 137 1.34 -7.76 26.35
C LEU A 137 1.75 -8.00 24.89
N THR A 138 2.63 -7.16 24.36
CA THR A 138 3.12 -7.28 22.97
C THR A 138 3.89 -8.60 22.80
N THR A 139 3.46 -9.39 21.83
CA THR A 139 4.13 -10.63 21.41
C THR A 139 4.43 -10.57 19.91
N ALA A 140 5.33 -11.42 19.43
CA ALA A 140 5.59 -11.54 17.99
C ALA A 140 4.29 -11.91 17.21
N LEU A 141 3.43 -12.74 17.81
CA LEU A 141 2.17 -13.15 17.21
C LEU A 141 1.19 -11.98 17.05
N THR A 142 1.01 -11.15 18.08
CA THR A 142 0.11 -9.99 18.03
C THR A 142 0.63 -8.92 17.07
N LEU A 143 1.96 -8.71 17.04
CA LEU A 143 2.58 -7.74 16.15
C LEU A 143 2.48 -8.17 14.68
N ILE A 144 2.92 -9.39 14.37
CA ILE A 144 2.95 -9.89 12.99
C ILE A 144 1.55 -10.25 12.50
N GLY A 145 0.71 -10.86 13.35
CA GLY A 145 -0.68 -11.17 13.01
C GLY A 145 -1.50 -9.91 12.71
N GLY A 146 -1.38 -8.90 13.57
CA GLY A 146 -2.03 -7.60 13.34
C GLY A 146 -1.49 -6.90 12.09
N ALA A 147 -0.17 -6.91 11.87
CA ALA A 147 0.42 -6.39 10.65
C ALA A 147 -0.07 -7.12 9.40
N THR A 148 -0.19 -8.46 9.42
CA THR A 148 -0.72 -9.24 8.28
C THR A 148 -2.14 -8.84 7.93
N ILE A 149 -3.00 -8.64 8.93
CA ILE A 149 -4.38 -8.16 8.74
C ILE A 149 -4.37 -6.72 8.20
N TYR A 150 -3.49 -5.87 8.71
CA TYR A 150 -3.31 -4.51 8.22
C TYR A 150 -2.88 -4.48 6.75
N PHE A 151 -1.88 -5.27 6.37
CA PHE A 151 -1.37 -5.40 5.01
C PHE A 151 -2.45 -5.96 4.05
N LEU A 152 -3.27 -6.90 4.51
CA LEU A 152 -4.43 -7.36 3.74
C LEU A 152 -5.40 -6.21 3.47
N GLY A 153 -5.71 -5.39 4.46
CA GLY A 153 -6.51 -4.18 4.31
C GLY A 153 -5.88 -3.17 3.33
N ALA A 154 -4.57 -2.92 3.45
CA ALA A 154 -3.81 -2.05 2.55
C ALA A 154 -3.84 -2.56 1.10
N GLY A 155 -3.70 -3.88 0.89
CA GLY A 155 -3.82 -4.52 -0.41
C GLY A 155 -5.21 -4.37 -1.02
N ILE A 156 -6.27 -4.41 -0.21
CA ILE A 156 -7.64 -4.15 -0.70
C ILE A 156 -7.81 -2.66 -1.05
N LEU A 157 -7.32 -1.76 -0.20
CA LEU A 157 -7.52 -0.31 -0.38
C LEU A 157 -6.76 0.27 -1.55
N PHE A 158 -5.54 -0.17 -1.80
CA PHE A 158 -4.68 0.45 -2.81
C PHE A 158 -5.30 0.46 -4.21
N PRO A 159 -5.71 -0.67 -4.82
CA PRO A 159 -6.32 -0.65 -6.14
C PRO A 159 -7.69 0.04 -6.14
N ALA A 160 -8.52 -0.16 -5.11
CA ALA A 160 -9.84 0.45 -5.04
C ALA A 160 -9.75 1.99 -4.89
N ALA A 161 -8.87 2.49 -4.04
CA ALA A 161 -8.69 3.93 -3.86
C ALA A 161 -8.04 4.59 -5.09
N THR A 162 -7.10 3.93 -5.75
CA THR A 162 -6.46 4.44 -6.97
C THR A 162 -7.47 4.55 -8.11
N THR A 163 -8.28 3.51 -8.33
CA THR A 163 -9.35 3.53 -9.34
C THR A 163 -10.38 4.61 -9.03
N GLY A 164 -10.82 4.70 -7.77
CA GLY A 164 -11.78 5.70 -7.33
C GLY A 164 -11.29 7.14 -7.45
N ALA A 165 -9.99 7.37 -7.22
CA ALA A 165 -9.37 8.67 -7.38
C ALA A 165 -9.33 9.13 -8.84
N LEU A 166 -9.07 8.21 -9.77
CA LEU A 166 -8.90 8.51 -11.18
C LEU A 166 -10.21 8.47 -11.99
N SER A 167 -11.25 7.81 -11.49
CA SER A 167 -12.53 7.64 -12.18
C SER A 167 -13.23 8.95 -12.63
N PRO A 168 -13.08 10.10 -11.94
CA PRO A 168 -13.69 11.37 -12.39
C PRO A 168 -12.92 12.06 -13.52
N PHE A 169 -11.72 11.59 -13.85
CA PHE A 169 -10.84 12.23 -14.84
C PHE A 169 -10.73 11.31 -16.09
N PRO A 170 -11.73 11.30 -16.99
CA PRO A 170 -11.61 10.58 -18.25
C PRO A 170 -10.57 11.28 -19.13
N TYR A 171 -9.72 10.53 -19.79
CA TYR A 171 -8.63 10.96 -20.68
C TYR A 171 -9.12 11.83 -21.85
#